data_9512648e82b7e4e8ccb5f4b62e85870a
#
_entry.id   9512648e82b7e4e8ccb5f4b62e85870a
#
_cell.length_a   1.000
_cell.length_b   1.000
_cell.length_c   1.000
_cell.angle_alpha   90.00
_cell.angle_beta   90.00
_cell.angle_gamma   90.00
#
_symmetry.space_group_name_H-M   'P 1'
#
loop_
_entity.id
_entity.type
_entity.pdbx_description
1 polymer ?
#
loop_
_entity_poly.entity_id
_entity_poly.type
_entity_poly.pdbx_seq_one_letter_code
_entity_poly.pdbx_strand_id
1 'polypeptide(L)'
;MIPSLPGYGWSGKPAATGCGVAWIATAWNTLMVRLGYASYVAQGGDWGGAVTTYIGMQNLGNVRAIHTNMPVAGPTPESLENPTEQEQGALAALGHYDRWDSGYSKQQSTRPQTLGYGLVDSPVGQAAWIAEKMWAWTDNDGHPEDALTRDQILDNISIYWFTASGASSARLYWESFADFGGGTVEVPTGCSIFPKEIIRCSRRWAEKRYTNIGYWNELEQGGHFAAWEQPDVFVDELRAAFRVL
;
A
#
# COMPACT_ATOMS: atom_id res chain seq x y z
N MET A 1 2.24 4.70 15.78
CA MET A 1 1.14 5.56 15.32
C MET A 1 0.66 5.04 13.98
N ILE A 2 -0.65 4.95 13.76
CA ILE A 2 -1.28 4.46 12.53
C ILE A 2 -2.29 5.52 12.08
N PRO A 3 -1.88 6.51 11.28
CA PRO A 3 -2.79 7.57 10.84
C PRO A 3 -3.66 7.07 9.67
N SER A 4 -4.95 7.41 9.67
CA SER A 4 -5.75 7.28 8.46
C SER A 4 -5.22 8.26 7.39
N LEU A 5 -5.13 7.83 6.15
CA LEU A 5 -4.73 8.74 5.06
C LEU A 5 -5.73 9.90 4.91
N PRO A 6 -5.29 11.08 4.47
CA PRO A 6 -6.19 12.18 4.18
C PRO A 6 -7.30 11.77 3.19
N GLY A 7 -8.54 11.99 3.57
CA GLY A 7 -9.72 11.54 2.81
C GLY A 7 -10.24 10.15 3.19
N TYR A 8 -9.56 9.43 4.07
CA TYR A 8 -9.91 8.09 4.55
C TYR A 8 -10.31 8.13 6.03
N GLY A 9 -11.21 7.26 6.41
CA GLY A 9 -11.57 6.99 7.79
C GLY A 9 -11.76 8.25 8.62
N TRP A 10 -11.00 8.37 9.70
CA TRP A 10 -11.12 9.48 10.67
C TRP A 10 -10.29 10.71 10.34
N SER A 11 -9.47 10.66 9.28
CA SER A 11 -8.72 11.86 8.86
C SER A 11 -9.58 12.86 8.10
N GLY A 12 -9.16 14.12 8.15
CA GLY A 12 -9.80 15.20 7.40
C GLY A 12 -9.84 14.91 5.89
N LYS A 13 -10.91 15.36 5.24
CA LYS A 13 -11.06 15.24 3.78
C LYS A 13 -10.42 16.45 3.10
N PRO A 14 -9.44 16.29 2.20
CA PRO A 14 -8.85 17.42 1.48
C PRO A 14 -9.91 18.21 0.71
N ALA A 15 -9.89 19.53 0.87
CA ALA A 15 -10.80 20.44 0.17
C ALA A 15 -10.19 21.04 -1.11
N ALA A 16 -8.89 20.82 -1.33
CA ALA A 16 -8.13 21.30 -2.49
C ALA A 16 -7.31 20.16 -3.09
N THR A 17 -6.82 20.36 -4.32
CA THR A 17 -5.86 19.50 -4.99
C THR A 17 -4.46 19.65 -4.40
N GLY A 18 -3.55 18.71 -4.71
CA GLY A 18 -2.16 18.70 -4.26
C GLY A 18 -1.91 17.87 -3.01
N CYS A 19 -2.91 17.11 -2.53
CA CYS A 19 -2.78 16.24 -1.35
C CYS A 19 -2.38 14.80 -1.75
N GLY A 20 -1.44 14.66 -2.68
CA GLY A 20 -0.89 13.38 -3.12
C GLY A 20 0.13 12.80 -2.14
N VAL A 21 0.71 11.63 -2.51
CA VAL A 21 1.62 10.84 -1.64
C VAL A 21 2.82 11.64 -1.15
N ALA A 22 3.41 12.49 -1.98
CA ALA A 22 4.54 13.34 -1.60
C ALA A 22 4.18 14.35 -0.50
N TRP A 23 2.99 14.96 -0.60
CA TRP A 23 2.47 15.86 0.42
C TRP A 23 2.16 15.11 1.71
N ILE A 24 1.54 13.93 1.62
CA ILE A 24 1.23 13.08 2.77
C ILE A 24 2.51 12.69 3.52
N ALA A 25 3.57 12.31 2.80
CA ALA A 25 4.87 11.98 3.39
C ALA A 25 5.43 13.16 4.22
N THR A 26 5.38 14.38 3.68
CA THR A 26 5.78 15.60 4.40
C THR A 26 4.89 15.86 5.62
N ALA A 27 3.58 15.65 5.48
CA ALA A 27 2.63 15.85 6.56
C ALA A 27 2.86 14.86 7.72
N TRP A 28 3.16 13.60 7.41
CA TRP A 28 3.47 12.59 8.42
C TRP A 28 4.80 12.87 9.14
N ASN A 29 5.82 13.31 8.43
CA ASN A 29 7.05 13.77 9.08
C ASN A 29 6.77 14.95 10.02
N THR A 30 5.99 15.93 9.58
CA THR A 30 5.57 17.06 10.40
C THR A 30 4.77 16.62 11.63
N LEU A 31 3.88 15.64 11.47
CA LEU A 31 3.11 15.08 12.57
C LEU A 31 4.01 14.42 13.62
N MET A 32 4.98 13.62 13.20
CA MET A 32 5.93 12.97 14.11
C MET A 32 6.73 14.00 14.90
N VAL A 33 7.21 15.06 14.26
CA VAL A 33 7.91 16.17 14.94
C VAL A 33 6.99 16.88 15.94
N ARG A 34 5.75 17.18 15.57
CA ARG A 34 4.76 17.82 16.48
C ARG A 34 4.43 16.96 17.70
N LEU A 35 4.52 15.64 17.56
CA LEU A 35 4.31 14.69 18.65
C LEU A 35 5.55 14.48 19.52
N GLY A 36 6.65 15.17 19.21
CA GLY A 36 7.89 15.12 19.99
C GLY A 36 8.85 14.00 19.59
N TYR A 37 8.61 13.29 18.49
CA TYR A 37 9.53 12.28 18.00
C TYR A 37 10.64 12.93 17.18
N ALA A 38 11.84 13.01 17.76
CA ALA A 38 13.03 13.52 17.06
C ALA A 38 13.49 12.58 15.93
N SER A 39 13.22 11.28 16.07
CA SER A 39 13.46 10.29 15.01
C SER A 39 12.40 9.18 15.06
N TYR A 40 12.14 8.56 13.92
CA TYR A 40 11.16 7.48 13.79
C TYR A 40 11.55 6.51 12.67
N VAL A 41 10.89 5.36 12.63
CA VAL A 41 10.86 4.44 11.50
C VAL A 41 9.47 4.44 10.88
N ALA A 42 9.36 4.18 9.59
CA ALA A 42 8.08 4.16 8.89
C ALA A 42 7.83 2.82 8.22
N GLN A 43 6.57 2.40 8.20
CA GLN A 43 6.13 1.19 7.52
C GLN A 43 4.87 1.50 6.69
N GLY A 44 4.74 0.83 5.52
CA GLY A 44 3.54 0.91 4.70
C GLY A 44 3.46 -0.18 3.65
N GLY A 45 2.22 -0.56 3.31
CA GLY A 45 1.83 -1.35 2.16
C GLY A 45 0.82 -0.57 1.33
N ASP A 46 0.51 -0.96 0.12
CA ASP A 46 -0.41 -0.27 -0.80
C ASP A 46 -0.07 1.23 -0.91
N TRP A 47 -1.04 2.14 -0.77
CA TRP A 47 -0.80 3.59 -0.68
C TRP A 47 0.14 3.96 0.47
N GLY A 48 0.07 3.24 1.58
CA GLY A 48 1.03 3.40 2.68
C GLY A 48 2.45 3.03 2.25
N GLY A 49 2.63 2.06 1.37
CA GLY A 49 3.92 1.73 0.75
C GLY A 49 4.46 2.86 -0.11
N ALA A 50 3.60 3.49 -0.92
CA ALA A 50 3.95 4.67 -1.69
C ALA A 50 4.35 5.85 -0.78
N VAL A 51 3.54 6.16 0.24
CA VAL A 51 3.84 7.21 1.22
C VAL A 51 5.16 6.94 1.96
N THR A 52 5.38 5.70 2.40
CA THR A 52 6.61 5.29 3.09
C THR A 52 7.84 5.43 2.17
N THR A 53 7.71 5.05 0.90
CA THR A 53 8.74 5.27 -0.11
C THR A 53 9.07 6.76 -0.26
N TYR A 54 8.06 7.63 -0.33
CA TYR A 54 8.27 9.08 -0.38
C TYR A 54 8.87 9.65 0.90
N ILE A 55 8.54 9.12 2.08
CA ILE A 55 9.21 9.48 3.33
C ILE A 55 10.72 9.18 3.23
N GLY A 56 11.07 8.00 2.72
CA GLY A 56 12.46 7.60 2.49
C GLY A 56 13.18 8.46 1.44
N MET A 57 12.50 8.79 0.33
CA MET A 57 13.03 9.63 -0.74
C MET A 57 13.28 11.09 -0.29
N GLN A 58 12.31 11.67 0.42
CA GLN A 58 12.43 13.05 0.93
C GLN A 58 13.48 13.17 2.01
N ASN A 59 13.68 12.13 2.80
CA ASN A 59 14.65 12.03 3.89
C ASN A 59 14.82 13.35 4.68
N LEU A 60 13.73 13.81 5.28
CA LEU A 60 13.66 15.10 5.99
C LEU A 60 14.45 15.12 7.32
N GLY A 61 15.37 14.17 7.52
CA GLY A 61 16.30 14.11 8.64
C GLY A 61 15.76 13.44 9.91
N ASN A 62 14.47 13.06 9.94
CA ASN A 62 13.85 12.44 11.10
C ASN A 62 13.61 10.92 10.93
N VAL A 63 13.50 10.43 9.68
CA VAL A 63 13.33 9.01 9.39
C VAL A 63 14.68 8.30 9.49
N ARG A 64 14.73 7.20 10.25
CA ARG A 64 15.94 6.38 10.41
C ARG A 64 15.99 5.21 9.45
N ALA A 65 14.84 4.61 9.21
CA ALA A 65 14.67 3.48 8.30
C ALA A 65 13.21 3.41 7.85
N ILE A 66 12.98 2.72 6.74
CA ILE A 66 11.64 2.38 6.28
C ILE A 66 11.49 0.87 6.11
N HIS A 67 10.25 0.41 6.16
CA HIS A 67 9.88 -0.96 5.82
C HIS A 67 8.66 -0.95 4.91
N THR A 68 8.62 -1.86 3.94
CA THR A 68 7.43 -2.04 3.09
C THR A 68 7.19 -3.52 2.78
N ASN A 69 5.91 -3.91 2.77
CA ASN A 69 5.50 -5.23 2.26
C ASN A 69 5.09 -5.17 0.77
N MET A 70 5.10 -3.99 0.17
CA MET A 70 4.88 -3.78 -1.25
C MET A 70 5.92 -2.80 -1.79
N PRO A 71 7.18 -3.23 -2.02
CA PRO A 71 8.18 -2.35 -2.60
C PRO A 71 7.78 -1.94 -4.01
N VAL A 72 7.73 -0.62 -4.22
CA VAL A 72 7.26 -0.02 -5.47
C VAL A 72 8.43 0.08 -6.45
N ALA A 73 8.77 -1.01 -7.10
CA ALA A 73 9.79 -1.07 -8.14
C ALA A 73 9.36 -2.07 -9.24
N GLY A 74 9.68 -1.77 -10.47
CA GLY A 74 9.32 -2.57 -11.63
C GLY A 74 10.51 -3.28 -12.28
N PRO A 75 10.24 -4.11 -13.27
CA PRO A 75 11.27 -4.81 -14.03
C PRO A 75 12.19 -3.85 -14.76
N THR A 76 13.45 -4.24 -14.91
CA THR A 76 14.43 -3.59 -15.78
C THR A 76 14.46 -4.27 -17.14
N PRO A 77 14.94 -3.62 -18.21
CA PRO A 77 15.12 -4.27 -19.52
C PRO A 77 15.91 -5.58 -19.42
N GLU A 78 16.99 -5.59 -18.65
CA GLU A 78 17.82 -6.78 -18.41
C GLU A 78 17.05 -7.91 -17.73
N SER A 79 16.19 -7.59 -16.74
CA SER A 79 15.39 -8.61 -16.06
C SER A 79 14.25 -9.14 -16.92
N LEU A 80 13.77 -8.38 -17.88
CA LEU A 80 12.78 -8.82 -18.86
C LEU A 80 13.37 -9.78 -19.90
N GLU A 81 14.65 -9.62 -20.24
CA GLU A 81 15.34 -10.55 -21.15
C GLU A 81 15.57 -11.93 -20.53
N ASN A 82 15.90 -11.96 -19.23
CA ASN A 82 16.17 -13.19 -18.47
C ASN A 82 15.48 -13.17 -17.10
N PRO A 83 14.14 -13.29 -17.06
CA PRO A 83 13.41 -13.28 -15.81
C PRO A 83 13.61 -14.58 -15.03
N THR A 84 13.81 -14.48 -13.71
CA THR A 84 13.77 -15.64 -12.82
C THR A 84 12.35 -16.20 -12.73
N GLU A 85 12.19 -17.40 -12.18
CA GLU A 85 10.86 -18.00 -11.95
C GLU A 85 9.97 -17.09 -11.07
N GLN A 86 10.54 -16.53 -10.02
CA GLN A 86 9.87 -15.54 -9.18
C GLN A 86 9.40 -14.31 -9.97
N GLU A 87 10.24 -13.79 -10.84
CA GLU A 87 9.92 -12.63 -11.67
C GLU A 87 8.88 -12.94 -12.75
N GLN A 88 8.91 -14.14 -13.32
CA GLN A 88 7.85 -14.62 -14.22
C GLN A 88 6.51 -14.68 -13.49
N GLY A 89 6.49 -15.20 -12.25
CA GLY A 89 5.31 -15.19 -11.39
C GLY A 89 4.82 -13.77 -11.05
N ALA A 90 5.74 -12.84 -10.79
CA ALA A 90 5.40 -11.44 -10.53
C ALA A 90 4.82 -10.75 -11.77
N LEU A 91 5.39 -10.97 -12.95
CA LEU A 91 4.88 -10.45 -14.22
C LEU A 91 3.50 -11.03 -14.57
N ALA A 92 3.28 -12.32 -14.32
CA ALA A 92 1.99 -12.96 -14.52
C ALA A 92 0.92 -12.38 -13.58
N ALA A 93 1.26 -12.15 -12.30
CA ALA A 93 0.36 -11.50 -11.34
C ALA A 93 0.02 -10.06 -11.74
N LEU A 94 1.01 -9.28 -12.19
CA LEU A 94 0.79 -7.93 -12.70
C LEU A 94 -0.12 -7.92 -13.94
N GLY A 95 0.08 -8.89 -14.86
CA GLY A 95 -0.78 -9.05 -16.02
C GLY A 95 -2.22 -9.44 -15.66
N HIS A 96 -2.40 -10.28 -14.64
CA HIS A 96 -3.73 -10.59 -14.10
C HIS A 96 -4.39 -9.35 -13.49
N TYR A 97 -3.66 -8.64 -12.62
CA TYR A 97 -4.14 -7.39 -12.02
C TYR A 97 -4.56 -6.36 -13.08
N ASP A 98 -3.71 -6.11 -14.09
CA ASP A 98 -4.05 -5.12 -15.14
C ASP A 98 -5.32 -5.53 -15.91
N ARG A 99 -5.48 -6.80 -16.18
CA ARG A 99 -6.63 -7.29 -16.97
C ARG A 99 -7.93 -7.36 -16.18
N TRP A 100 -7.90 -7.81 -14.93
CA TRP A 100 -9.10 -8.19 -14.19
C TRP A 100 -9.39 -7.32 -12.96
N ASP A 101 -8.34 -6.79 -12.29
CA ASP A 101 -8.49 -6.13 -11.00
C ASP A 101 -8.31 -4.62 -11.04
N SER A 102 -7.67 -4.08 -12.09
CA SER A 102 -7.28 -2.66 -12.17
C SER A 102 -8.44 -1.69 -12.46
N GLY A 103 -9.64 -2.18 -12.75
CA GLY A 103 -10.79 -1.33 -13.12
C GLY A 103 -11.10 -0.25 -12.08
N TYR A 104 -11.00 -0.59 -10.80
CA TYR A 104 -11.23 0.34 -9.69
C TYR A 104 -10.21 1.50 -9.72
N SER A 105 -8.94 1.22 -9.91
CA SER A 105 -7.87 2.21 -9.90
C SER A 105 -7.95 3.13 -11.13
N LYS A 106 -8.27 2.59 -12.29
CA LYS A 106 -8.51 3.37 -13.52
C LYS A 106 -9.70 4.32 -13.37
N GLN A 107 -10.80 3.84 -12.79
CA GLN A 107 -11.96 4.69 -12.51
C GLN A 107 -11.63 5.81 -11.52
N GLN A 108 -10.95 5.48 -10.42
CA GLN A 108 -10.60 6.43 -9.38
C GLN A 108 -9.52 7.43 -9.84
N SER A 109 -8.54 7.00 -10.64
CA SER A 109 -7.48 7.89 -11.14
C SER A 109 -7.93 8.82 -12.26
N THR A 110 -9.04 8.55 -12.93
CA THR A 110 -9.52 9.34 -14.06
C THR A 110 -10.77 10.16 -13.74
N ARG A 111 -11.77 9.56 -13.09
CA ARG A 111 -13.07 10.19 -12.79
C ARG A 111 -13.58 9.79 -11.40
N PRO A 112 -12.84 10.12 -10.31
CA PRO A 112 -13.19 9.72 -8.95
C PRO A 112 -14.55 10.27 -8.50
N GLN A 113 -14.90 11.48 -8.90
CA GLN A 113 -16.15 12.12 -8.51
C GLN A 113 -17.38 11.37 -9.04
N THR A 114 -17.32 10.84 -10.26
CA THR A 114 -18.43 10.10 -10.87
C THR A 114 -18.77 8.85 -10.05
N LEU A 115 -17.75 8.09 -9.65
CA LEU A 115 -17.89 6.91 -8.81
C LEU A 115 -18.35 7.30 -7.38
N GLY A 116 -17.82 8.41 -6.87
CA GLY A 116 -18.04 8.88 -5.52
C GLY A 116 -19.51 9.04 -5.15
N TYR A 117 -20.35 9.48 -6.08
CA TYR A 117 -21.80 9.60 -5.83
C TYR A 117 -22.43 8.24 -5.49
N GLY A 118 -22.12 7.19 -6.25
CA GLY A 118 -22.64 5.85 -5.98
C GLY A 118 -22.11 5.26 -4.67
N LEU A 119 -20.83 5.48 -4.37
CA LEU A 119 -20.21 4.94 -3.15
C LEU A 119 -20.71 5.58 -1.85
N VAL A 120 -21.18 6.84 -1.87
CA VAL A 120 -21.72 7.49 -0.68
C VAL A 120 -23.25 7.40 -0.57
N ASP A 121 -23.92 6.94 -1.61
CA ASP A 121 -25.39 6.86 -1.67
C ASP A 121 -25.90 5.44 -1.46
N SER A 122 -25.11 4.42 -1.79
CA SER A 122 -25.50 3.02 -1.70
C SER A 122 -24.57 2.22 -0.76
N PRO A 123 -25.07 1.80 0.42
CA PRO A 123 -24.27 0.96 1.32
C PRO A 123 -23.93 -0.39 0.67
N VAL A 124 -24.85 -0.96 -0.11
CA VAL A 124 -24.61 -2.21 -0.85
C VAL A 124 -23.60 -2.00 -1.99
N GLY A 125 -23.65 -0.85 -2.69
CA GLY A 125 -22.68 -0.52 -3.74
C GLY A 125 -21.27 -0.36 -3.17
N GLN A 126 -21.14 0.33 -2.04
CA GLN A 126 -19.86 0.47 -1.36
C GLN A 126 -19.37 -0.87 -0.78
N ALA A 127 -20.26 -1.67 -0.19
CA ALA A 127 -19.91 -2.99 0.32
C ALA A 127 -19.38 -3.90 -0.79
N ALA A 128 -20.06 -3.95 -1.94
CA ALA A 128 -19.60 -4.74 -3.09
C ALA A 128 -18.23 -4.27 -3.62
N TRP A 129 -18.03 -2.95 -3.68
CA TRP A 129 -16.78 -2.33 -4.13
C TRP A 129 -15.57 -2.73 -3.27
N ILE A 130 -15.75 -2.82 -1.96
CA ILE A 130 -14.70 -3.18 -1.00
C ILE A 130 -14.57 -4.71 -0.89
N ALA A 131 -15.69 -5.43 -0.72
CA ALA A 131 -15.67 -6.88 -0.51
C ALA A 131 -15.07 -7.64 -1.70
N GLU A 132 -15.25 -7.15 -2.93
CA GLU A 132 -14.60 -7.71 -4.11
C GLU A 132 -13.07 -7.73 -3.96
N LYS A 133 -12.48 -6.67 -3.36
CA LYS A 133 -11.02 -6.59 -3.15
C LYS A 133 -10.58 -7.49 -1.99
N MET A 134 -11.39 -7.65 -0.96
CA MET A 134 -11.12 -8.62 0.10
C MET A 134 -11.10 -10.05 -0.45
N TRP A 135 -11.98 -10.36 -1.41
CA TRP A 135 -11.98 -11.65 -2.07
C TRP A 135 -10.80 -11.84 -3.03
N ALA A 136 -10.49 -10.85 -3.85
CA ALA A 136 -9.49 -10.98 -4.91
C ALA A 136 -8.04 -10.90 -4.38
N TRP A 137 -7.78 -10.22 -3.25
CA TRP A 137 -6.44 -9.83 -2.84
C TRP A 137 -5.98 -10.42 -1.50
N THR A 138 -6.83 -11.19 -0.80
CA THR A 138 -6.40 -11.98 0.36
C THR A 138 -5.86 -13.33 -0.07
N ASP A 139 -5.06 -13.94 0.79
CA ASP A 139 -4.61 -15.33 0.64
C ASP A 139 -5.72 -16.27 1.12
N ASN A 140 -6.66 -16.57 0.22
CA ASN A 140 -7.85 -17.38 0.48
C ASN A 140 -7.97 -18.53 -0.52
N ASP A 141 -8.80 -19.52 -0.19
CA ASP A 141 -9.09 -20.71 -1.00
C ASP A 141 -10.40 -20.59 -1.81
N GLY A 142 -10.86 -19.37 -2.07
CA GLY A 142 -12.05 -19.09 -2.88
C GLY A 142 -13.12 -18.29 -2.15
N HIS A 143 -12.95 -18.02 -0.86
CA HIS A 143 -13.84 -17.18 -0.08
C HIS A 143 -13.07 -16.24 0.86
N PRO A 144 -13.39 -14.96 0.95
CA PRO A 144 -12.64 -14.01 1.79
C PRO A 144 -12.69 -14.38 3.30
N GLU A 145 -13.70 -15.12 3.74
CA GLU A 145 -13.79 -15.60 5.13
C GLU A 145 -12.79 -16.73 5.46
N ASP A 146 -12.05 -17.24 4.49
CA ASP A 146 -10.92 -18.14 4.74
C ASP A 146 -9.71 -17.38 5.33
N ALA A 147 -9.58 -16.10 4.99
CA ALA A 147 -8.47 -15.24 5.43
C ALA A 147 -8.90 -14.22 6.51
N LEU A 148 -10.13 -13.70 6.45
CA LEU A 148 -10.65 -12.66 7.34
C LEU A 148 -12.02 -13.07 7.88
N THR A 149 -12.33 -12.73 9.11
CA THR A 149 -13.69 -12.95 9.61
C THR A 149 -14.69 -12.02 8.94
N ARG A 150 -15.95 -12.42 8.88
CA ARG A 150 -17.03 -11.58 8.35
C ARG A 150 -17.13 -10.24 9.07
N ASP A 151 -16.95 -10.24 10.39
CA ASP A 151 -17.02 -9.02 11.19
C ASP A 151 -15.87 -8.07 10.84
N GLN A 152 -14.66 -8.57 10.63
CA GLN A 152 -13.53 -7.75 10.16
C GLN A 152 -13.81 -7.09 8.81
N ILE A 153 -14.39 -7.84 7.86
CA ILE A 153 -14.76 -7.31 6.54
C ILE A 153 -15.83 -6.22 6.70
N LEU A 154 -16.86 -6.48 7.50
CA LEU A 154 -17.94 -5.53 7.75
C LEU A 154 -17.48 -4.29 8.52
N ASP A 155 -16.56 -4.42 9.47
CA ASP A 155 -15.97 -3.30 10.18
C ASP A 155 -15.22 -2.36 9.23
N ASN A 156 -14.44 -2.91 8.30
CA ASN A 156 -13.75 -2.12 7.29
C ASN A 156 -14.73 -1.36 6.39
N ILE A 157 -15.76 -2.05 5.86
CA ILE A 157 -16.81 -1.44 5.05
C ILE A 157 -17.53 -0.34 5.84
N SER A 158 -17.84 -0.60 7.12
CA SER A 158 -18.55 0.33 8.01
C SER A 158 -17.73 1.59 8.29
N ILE A 159 -16.40 1.48 8.43
CA ILE A 159 -15.53 2.66 8.56
C ILE A 159 -15.70 3.59 7.36
N TYR A 160 -15.64 3.06 6.14
CA TYR A 160 -15.86 3.88 4.94
C TYR A 160 -17.26 4.48 4.89
N TRP A 161 -18.28 3.70 5.24
CA TRP A 161 -19.67 4.13 5.20
C TRP A 161 -19.96 5.23 6.21
N PHE A 162 -19.69 4.99 7.49
CA PHE A 162 -20.01 5.94 8.56
C PHE A 162 -19.17 7.21 8.55
N THR A 163 -17.98 7.16 7.99
CA THR A 163 -17.16 8.35 7.79
C THR A 163 -17.43 9.03 6.43
N ALA A 164 -18.31 8.47 5.60
CA ALA A 164 -18.58 8.92 4.23
C ALA A 164 -17.29 9.09 3.40
N SER A 165 -16.36 8.13 3.52
CA SER A 165 -15.03 8.21 2.89
C SER A 165 -15.01 7.66 1.46
N GLY A 166 -16.07 7.01 0.96
CA GLY A 166 -16.10 6.39 -0.37
C GLY A 166 -15.71 7.35 -1.50
N ALA A 167 -16.21 8.59 -1.47
CA ALA A 167 -15.88 9.58 -2.49
C ALA A 167 -14.51 10.24 -2.26
N SER A 168 -14.17 10.56 -1.01
CA SER A 168 -12.93 11.29 -0.69
C SER A 168 -11.68 10.42 -0.84
N SER A 169 -11.75 9.14 -0.50
CA SER A 169 -10.64 8.20 -0.67
C SER A 169 -10.27 8.00 -2.15
N ALA A 170 -11.25 7.99 -3.04
CA ALA A 170 -11.02 7.83 -4.47
C ALA A 170 -10.14 8.95 -5.08
N ARG A 171 -10.11 10.14 -4.46
CA ARG A 171 -9.34 11.28 -4.96
C ARG A 171 -7.84 11.10 -4.84
N LEU A 172 -7.34 10.31 -3.89
CA LEU A 172 -5.91 10.01 -3.78
C LEU A 172 -5.36 9.36 -5.06
N TYR A 173 -6.15 8.52 -5.69
CA TYR A 173 -5.78 7.89 -6.98
C TYR A 173 -5.61 8.94 -8.09
N TRP A 174 -6.50 9.91 -8.18
CA TRP A 174 -6.40 11.00 -9.15
C TRP A 174 -5.16 11.89 -8.88
N GLU A 175 -4.85 12.13 -7.62
CA GLU A 175 -3.71 12.95 -7.21
C GLU A 175 -2.36 12.26 -7.46
N SER A 176 -2.28 10.93 -7.36
CA SER A 176 -0.99 10.26 -7.18
C SER A 176 -0.76 9.00 -8.01
N PHE A 177 -1.72 8.55 -8.81
CA PHE A 177 -1.55 7.27 -9.51
C PHE A 177 -0.37 7.27 -10.50
N ALA A 178 -0.02 8.43 -11.04
CA ALA A 178 1.15 8.61 -11.90
C ALA A 178 2.48 8.64 -11.12
N ASP A 179 2.44 8.83 -9.80
CA ASP A 179 3.62 9.05 -8.96
C ASP A 179 4.20 7.76 -8.35
N PHE A 180 3.65 6.59 -8.69
CA PHE A 180 4.15 5.31 -8.17
C PHE A 180 5.58 4.99 -8.63
N GLY A 181 6.07 5.62 -9.68
CA GLY A 181 7.42 5.42 -10.22
C GLY A 181 8.37 6.59 -9.98
N GLY A 182 9.66 6.32 -10.03
CA GLY A 182 10.71 7.34 -10.02
C GLY A 182 11.30 7.65 -8.64
N GLY A 183 12.51 8.22 -8.66
CA GLY A 183 13.31 8.57 -7.49
C GLY A 183 13.98 7.38 -6.80
N THR A 184 15.01 7.68 -6.03
CA THR A 184 15.84 6.71 -5.30
C THR A 184 15.62 6.86 -3.81
N VAL A 185 15.62 5.76 -3.08
CA VAL A 185 15.53 5.69 -1.63
C VAL A 185 16.87 5.25 -1.08
N GLU A 186 17.53 6.09 -0.30
CA GLU A 186 18.88 5.84 0.25
C GLU A 186 18.85 5.48 1.74
N VAL A 187 17.75 5.77 2.44
CA VAL A 187 17.59 5.38 3.84
C VAL A 187 17.57 3.87 3.99
N PRO A 188 18.03 3.31 5.13
CA PRO A 188 17.94 1.89 5.39
C PRO A 188 16.52 1.37 5.16
N THR A 189 16.39 0.31 4.37
CA THR A 189 15.09 -0.22 3.92
C THR A 189 14.96 -1.70 4.22
N GLY A 190 13.83 -2.09 4.80
CA GLY A 190 13.40 -3.47 4.93
C GLY A 190 12.23 -3.78 4.01
N CYS A 191 12.20 -5.01 3.51
CA CYS A 191 11.11 -5.51 2.69
C CYS A 191 10.67 -6.90 3.17
N SER A 192 9.36 -7.11 3.34
CA SER A 192 8.75 -8.41 3.59
C SER A 192 7.76 -8.72 2.47
N ILE A 193 8.05 -9.74 1.67
CA ILE A 193 7.31 -10.06 0.45
C ILE A 193 6.34 -11.19 0.72
N PHE A 194 5.05 -10.89 0.65
CA PHE A 194 3.99 -11.88 0.83
C PHE A 194 3.63 -12.55 -0.50
N PRO A 195 3.36 -13.87 -0.52
CA PRO A 195 3.25 -14.63 -1.77
C PRO A 195 2.03 -14.26 -2.62
N LYS A 196 0.95 -13.76 -2.01
CA LYS A 196 -0.28 -13.35 -2.71
C LYS A 196 -0.44 -11.82 -2.81
N GLU A 197 0.65 -11.05 -2.59
CA GLU A 197 0.64 -9.61 -2.87
C GLU A 197 0.33 -9.38 -4.37
N ILE A 198 -0.56 -8.43 -4.67
CA ILE A 198 -1.04 -8.11 -6.03
C ILE A 198 0.07 -7.52 -6.92
N ILE A 199 0.99 -6.75 -6.32
CA ILE A 199 2.14 -6.16 -6.99
C ILE A 199 3.40 -6.69 -6.32
N ARG A 200 3.90 -7.81 -6.82
CA ARG A 200 5.12 -8.43 -6.30
C ARG A 200 6.36 -7.86 -6.97
N CYS A 201 7.42 -7.73 -6.18
CA CYS A 201 8.69 -7.20 -6.63
C CYS A 201 9.83 -8.16 -6.26
N SER A 202 10.72 -8.47 -7.18
CA SER A 202 11.96 -9.18 -6.85
C SER A 202 12.95 -8.25 -6.16
N ARG A 203 13.85 -8.82 -5.35
CA ARG A 203 14.92 -8.06 -4.73
C ARG A 203 15.77 -7.31 -5.77
N ARG A 204 16.07 -7.94 -6.90
CA ARG A 204 16.83 -7.36 -8.02
C ARG A 204 16.15 -6.12 -8.62
N TRP A 205 14.81 -6.09 -8.68
CA TRP A 205 14.07 -4.90 -9.10
C TRP A 205 14.08 -3.83 -8.02
N ALA A 206 13.85 -4.23 -6.77
CA ALA A 206 13.83 -3.32 -5.63
C ALA A 206 15.16 -2.58 -5.47
N GLU A 207 16.31 -3.25 -5.62
CA GLU A 207 17.65 -2.69 -5.47
C GLU A 207 17.95 -1.56 -6.46
N LYS A 208 17.20 -1.44 -7.56
CA LYS A 208 17.33 -0.30 -8.49
C LYS A 208 16.76 1.00 -7.95
N ARG A 209 15.83 0.90 -7.01
CA ARG A 209 15.19 2.06 -6.38
C ARG A 209 15.59 2.25 -4.92
N TYR A 210 15.66 1.17 -4.17
CA TYR A 210 16.05 1.16 -2.75
C TYR A 210 17.50 0.72 -2.64
N THR A 211 18.42 1.70 -2.59
CA THR A 211 19.87 1.42 -2.69
C THR A 211 20.49 0.90 -1.40
N ASN A 212 19.74 0.87 -0.30
CA ASN A 212 20.20 0.43 1.01
C ASN A 212 19.21 -0.57 1.63
N ILE A 213 19.03 -1.74 0.98
CA ILE A 213 18.19 -2.81 1.49
C ILE A 213 18.99 -3.64 2.50
N GLY A 214 18.74 -3.43 3.79
CA GLY A 214 19.37 -4.15 4.90
C GLY A 214 18.56 -5.36 5.38
N TYR A 215 17.27 -5.45 5.03
CA TYR A 215 16.40 -6.57 5.37
C TYR A 215 15.55 -6.96 4.15
N TRP A 216 15.51 -8.28 3.86
CA TRP A 216 14.67 -8.84 2.80
C TRP A 216 14.20 -10.23 3.22
N ASN A 217 12.91 -10.44 3.31
CA ASN A 217 12.34 -11.75 3.61
C ASN A 217 11.15 -12.05 2.68
N GLU A 218 11.07 -13.29 2.23
CA GLU A 218 9.98 -13.79 1.41
C GLU A 218 9.17 -14.78 2.24
N LEU A 219 7.89 -14.48 2.43
CA LEU A 219 7.00 -15.21 3.32
C LEU A 219 6.27 -16.32 2.55
N GLU A 220 5.79 -17.30 3.29
CA GLU A 220 5.10 -18.47 2.73
C GLU A 220 3.57 -18.29 2.65
N GLN A 221 3.00 -17.35 3.42
CA GLN A 221 1.56 -17.12 3.53
C GLN A 221 1.25 -15.64 3.63
N GLY A 222 0.05 -15.26 3.19
CA GLY A 222 -0.48 -13.92 3.27
C GLY A 222 -0.57 -13.22 1.91
N GLY A 223 -1.54 -12.35 1.79
CA GLY A 223 -1.85 -11.57 0.59
C GLY A 223 -1.57 -10.09 0.76
N HIS A 224 -2.35 -9.30 0.03
CA HIS A 224 -2.22 -7.85 0.01
C HIS A 224 -2.49 -7.20 1.37
N PHE A 225 -3.44 -7.73 2.12
CA PHE A 225 -3.80 -7.22 3.45
C PHE A 225 -3.00 -7.92 4.55
N ALA A 226 -1.70 -8.14 4.32
CA ALA A 226 -0.82 -8.96 5.14
C ALA A 226 -0.87 -8.68 6.65
N ALA A 227 -0.92 -7.41 7.05
CA ALA A 227 -1.04 -7.02 8.47
C ALA A 227 -2.35 -7.48 9.10
N TRP A 228 -3.36 -7.74 8.29
CA TRP A 228 -4.68 -8.16 8.73
C TRP A 228 -4.86 -9.68 8.64
N GLU A 229 -4.33 -10.27 7.58
CA GLU A 229 -4.37 -11.71 7.34
C GLU A 229 -3.41 -12.49 8.26
N GLN A 230 -2.21 -11.94 8.50
CA GLN A 230 -1.12 -12.57 9.23
C GLN A 230 -0.53 -11.61 10.29
N PRO A 231 -1.31 -11.14 11.28
CA PRO A 231 -0.89 -10.06 12.20
C PRO A 231 0.35 -10.41 13.01
N ASP A 232 0.48 -11.64 13.52
CA ASP A 232 1.62 -12.05 14.31
C ASP A 232 2.90 -12.11 13.49
N VAL A 233 2.83 -12.74 12.31
CA VAL A 233 3.95 -12.79 11.34
C VAL A 233 4.35 -11.38 10.93
N PHE A 234 3.39 -10.51 10.63
CA PHE A 234 3.66 -9.14 10.23
C PHE A 234 4.37 -8.34 11.32
N VAL A 235 3.95 -8.48 12.58
CA VAL A 235 4.60 -7.82 13.72
C VAL A 235 6.03 -8.35 13.91
N ASP A 236 6.25 -9.65 13.77
CA ASP A 236 7.57 -10.24 13.91
C ASP A 236 8.52 -9.82 12.79
N GLU A 237 8.03 -9.70 11.56
CA GLU A 237 8.77 -9.13 10.42
C GLU A 237 9.21 -7.69 10.69
N LEU A 238 8.32 -6.83 11.20
CA LEU A 238 8.67 -5.46 11.56
C LEU A 238 9.74 -5.40 12.66
N ARG A 239 9.61 -6.25 13.69
CA ARG A 239 10.59 -6.34 14.76
C ARG A 239 11.94 -6.83 14.26
N ALA A 240 11.95 -7.82 13.38
CA ALA A 240 13.17 -8.35 12.78
C ALA A 240 13.85 -7.29 11.89
N ALA A 241 13.11 -6.66 10.99
CA ALA A 241 13.62 -5.64 10.10
C ALA A 241 14.22 -4.44 10.87
N PHE A 242 13.45 -3.83 11.77
CA PHE A 242 13.92 -2.64 12.51
C PHE A 242 14.95 -2.92 13.63
N ARG A 243 15.27 -4.19 13.87
CA ARG A 243 16.38 -4.57 14.76
C ARG A 243 17.72 -4.54 14.03
N VAL A 244 17.72 -4.76 12.71
CA VAL A 244 18.94 -4.84 11.92
C VAL A 244 19.20 -3.58 11.05
N LEU A 245 18.18 -2.73 10.86
CA LEU A 245 18.26 -1.44 10.20
C LEU A 245 18.62 -0.32 11.19
#